data_e6a5d897e5506711c54018554a85f637
#
_entry.id   e6a5d897e5506711c54018554a85f637
#
_cell.length_a   1.000
_cell.length_b   1.000
_cell.length_c   1.000
_cell.angle_alpha   90.00
_cell.angle_beta   90.00
_cell.angle_gamma   90.00
#
_symmetry.space_group_name_H-M   'P 1'
#
loop_
_entity.id
_entity.type
_entity.pdbx_description
1 polymer ?
#
loop_
_entity_poly.entity_id
_entity_poly.type
_entity_poly.pdbx_seq_one_letter_code
_entity_poly.pdbx_strand_id
1 'polypeptide(L)'
;MSKKIKVAIAGVGNCCSSLYQGLEYYKDHDEDANGGSIPGVMFARIGGYHPADIQIVAAFDVDRRKVGRPIGEAIFAKPNCARVFCEDVPDGPIVQMAPVLDGVSDYMDTQPEKYGFRLSNEDPVDIVEVLKETKADILLNYMPVGSQEATEFYAQACIDANVAFLNCIPVFIASDPVWEQKFIDAGLPLIGDDMRSQVGASILSQVLQELAFDRGAVVDFHQQLNIGGNTDFNNMMVQSRLASKKKSKENVIRAQNDIRGIPVDDEALFAGPSTFIPYLKDNKVAYLNLRLRGFGDAP
;
A
#
# COMPACT_ATOMS: atom_id res chain seq x y z
N MET A 1 3.50 -8.54 -30.10
CA MET A 1 4.09 -8.43 -28.76
C MET A 1 3.29 -7.37 -28.03
N SER A 2 2.70 -7.68 -26.87
CA SER A 2 2.05 -6.66 -26.04
C SER A 2 3.10 -5.62 -25.62
N LYS A 3 2.71 -4.35 -25.55
CA LYS A 3 3.60 -3.30 -25.08
C LYS A 3 3.80 -3.51 -23.57
N LYS A 4 5.04 -3.66 -23.10
CA LYS A 4 5.33 -3.76 -21.67
C LYS A 4 4.94 -2.45 -20.96
N ILE A 5 4.36 -2.57 -19.77
CA ILE A 5 4.13 -1.44 -18.85
C ILE A 5 5.37 -1.29 -17.98
N LYS A 6 6.04 -0.17 -18.09
CA LYS A 6 7.28 0.13 -17.36
C LYS A 6 6.95 0.82 -16.04
N VAL A 7 7.31 0.19 -14.95
CA VAL A 7 6.94 0.62 -13.59
C VAL A 7 8.18 1.03 -12.82
N ALA A 8 8.13 2.20 -12.21
CA ALA A 8 9.06 2.64 -11.17
C ALA A 8 8.44 2.40 -9.78
N ILE A 9 9.26 2.13 -8.78
CA ILE A 9 8.81 1.88 -7.40
C ILE A 9 9.53 2.80 -6.43
N ALA A 10 8.77 3.52 -5.61
CA ALA A 10 9.28 4.25 -4.43
C ALA A 10 8.97 3.43 -3.17
N GLY A 11 10.02 2.93 -2.51
CA GLY A 11 9.93 2.06 -1.33
C GLY A 11 10.01 0.57 -1.65
N VAL A 12 11.18 -0.03 -1.44
CA VAL A 12 11.44 -1.47 -1.66
C VAL A 12 11.18 -2.26 -0.38
N GLY A 13 9.97 -2.09 0.17
CA GLY A 13 9.48 -2.74 1.39
C GLY A 13 8.75 -4.07 1.13
N ASN A 14 7.91 -4.49 2.10
CA ASN A 14 7.12 -5.72 2.02
C ASN A 14 6.15 -5.73 0.82
N CYS A 15 5.52 -4.58 0.51
CA CYS A 15 4.61 -4.48 -0.64
C CYS A 15 5.36 -4.69 -1.96
N CYS A 16 6.53 -4.06 -2.11
CA CYS A 16 7.39 -4.28 -3.27
C CYS A 16 7.85 -5.73 -3.36
N SER A 17 8.26 -6.35 -2.24
CA SER A 17 8.65 -7.75 -2.18
C SER A 17 7.53 -8.67 -2.68
N SER A 18 6.31 -8.47 -2.20
CA SER A 18 5.17 -9.26 -2.63
C SER A 18 4.83 -9.06 -4.11
N LEU A 19 4.87 -7.80 -4.59
CA LEU A 19 4.62 -7.50 -6.00
C LEU A 19 5.68 -8.16 -6.89
N TYR A 20 6.97 -7.98 -6.58
CA TYR A 20 8.05 -8.46 -7.43
C TYR A 20 8.08 -9.99 -7.54
N GLN A 21 7.89 -10.68 -6.40
CA GLN A 21 7.67 -12.13 -6.39
C GLN A 21 6.42 -12.53 -7.18
N GLY A 22 5.32 -11.77 -7.04
CA GLY A 22 4.05 -12.04 -7.72
C GLY A 22 4.16 -11.93 -9.25
N LEU A 23 4.89 -10.95 -9.76
CA LEU A 23 5.11 -10.80 -11.20
C LEU A 23 5.80 -12.03 -11.80
N GLU A 24 6.78 -12.60 -11.10
CA GLU A 24 7.46 -13.81 -11.54
C GLU A 24 6.58 -15.06 -11.35
N TYR A 25 5.94 -15.20 -10.19
CA TYR A 25 5.10 -16.35 -9.88
C TYR A 25 3.92 -16.51 -10.83
N TYR A 26 3.27 -15.40 -11.21
CA TYR A 26 2.06 -15.41 -12.04
C TYR A 26 2.36 -15.28 -13.55
N LYS A 27 3.61 -15.13 -13.98
CA LYS A 27 3.94 -14.88 -15.39
C LYS A 27 3.47 -15.97 -16.38
N ASP A 28 3.38 -17.22 -15.90
CA ASP A 28 2.99 -18.36 -16.71
C ASP A 28 1.56 -18.85 -16.40
N HIS A 29 0.81 -18.11 -15.57
CA HIS A 29 -0.56 -18.47 -15.24
C HIS A 29 -1.53 -17.84 -16.24
N ASP A 30 -2.34 -18.68 -16.89
CA ASP A 30 -3.43 -18.23 -17.77
C ASP A 30 -4.76 -18.80 -17.28
N GLU A 31 -5.84 -18.03 -17.44
CA GLU A 31 -7.21 -18.42 -17.08
C GLU A 31 -7.64 -19.72 -17.79
N ASP A 32 -7.26 -19.87 -19.05
CA ASP A 32 -7.61 -21.04 -19.87
C ASP A 32 -7.02 -22.34 -19.35
N ALA A 33 -5.86 -22.30 -18.68
CA ALA A 33 -5.17 -23.47 -18.14
C ALA A 33 -5.79 -24.02 -16.85
N ASN A 34 -6.51 -23.16 -16.08
CA ASN A 34 -7.00 -23.47 -14.73
C ASN A 34 -8.53 -23.37 -14.60
N GLY A 35 -9.28 -23.44 -15.69
CA GLY A 35 -10.74 -23.37 -15.65
C GLY A 35 -11.29 -21.99 -15.21
N GLY A 36 -10.56 -20.91 -15.50
CA GLY A 36 -11.00 -19.55 -15.31
C GLY A 36 -10.71 -18.94 -13.93
N SER A 37 -9.98 -19.63 -13.04
CA SER A 37 -9.67 -19.11 -11.70
C SER A 37 -8.20 -19.28 -11.35
N ILE A 38 -7.54 -18.16 -11.06
CA ILE A 38 -6.17 -18.12 -10.53
C ILE A 38 -6.24 -17.66 -9.08
N PRO A 39 -5.98 -18.53 -8.08
CA PRO A 39 -5.98 -18.11 -6.67
C PRO A 39 -5.03 -16.93 -6.41
N GLY A 40 -5.53 -15.87 -5.79
CA GLY A 40 -4.76 -14.66 -5.48
C GLY A 40 -4.83 -13.57 -6.56
N VAL A 41 -5.38 -13.86 -7.73
CA VAL A 41 -5.56 -12.90 -8.83
C VAL A 41 -7.03 -12.85 -9.23
N MET A 42 -7.66 -11.68 -9.14
CA MET A 42 -9.08 -11.54 -9.51
C MET A 42 -9.31 -11.70 -11.01
N PHE A 43 -8.36 -11.23 -11.80
CA PHE A 43 -8.38 -11.31 -13.26
C PHE A 43 -6.98 -11.58 -13.77
N ALA A 44 -6.80 -12.62 -14.59
CA ALA A 44 -5.50 -12.92 -15.21
C ALA A 44 -5.07 -11.82 -16.18
N ARG A 45 -6.06 -11.16 -16.81
CA ARG A 45 -5.82 -10.04 -17.73
C ARG A 45 -6.73 -8.86 -17.43
N ILE A 46 -6.17 -7.66 -17.46
CA ILE A 46 -6.91 -6.40 -17.33
C ILE A 46 -6.55 -5.53 -18.53
N GLY A 47 -7.57 -5.13 -19.33
CA GLY A 47 -7.33 -4.33 -20.53
C GLY A 47 -6.40 -5.00 -21.56
N GLY A 48 -6.35 -6.34 -21.56
CA GLY A 48 -5.46 -7.13 -22.41
C GLY A 48 -4.05 -7.35 -21.86
N TYR A 49 -3.69 -6.70 -20.75
CA TYR A 49 -2.39 -6.87 -20.10
C TYR A 49 -2.41 -8.03 -19.10
N HIS A 50 -1.31 -8.74 -19.03
CA HIS A 50 -1.04 -9.83 -18.10
C HIS A 50 0.04 -9.41 -17.08
N PRO A 51 0.17 -10.04 -15.89
CA PRO A 51 1.29 -9.76 -14.97
C PRO A 51 2.66 -9.81 -15.65
N ALA A 52 2.87 -10.73 -16.59
CA ALA A 52 4.09 -10.81 -17.40
C ALA A 52 4.35 -9.57 -18.29
N ASP A 53 3.38 -8.71 -18.51
CA ASP A 53 3.56 -7.48 -19.28
C ASP A 53 4.07 -6.31 -18.42
N ILE A 54 4.15 -6.48 -17.10
CA ILE A 54 4.68 -5.48 -16.17
C ILE A 54 6.20 -5.67 -16.07
N GLN A 55 6.94 -4.57 -16.22
CA GLN A 55 8.38 -4.54 -16.11
C GLN A 55 8.81 -3.46 -15.10
N ILE A 56 9.48 -3.86 -14.04
CA ILE A 56 10.08 -2.90 -13.12
C ILE A 56 11.36 -2.36 -13.76
N VAL A 57 11.44 -1.03 -13.93
CA VAL A 57 12.54 -0.34 -14.62
C VAL A 57 13.35 0.58 -13.72
N ALA A 58 12.80 0.98 -12.59
CA ALA A 58 13.49 1.77 -11.57
C ALA A 58 12.97 1.40 -10.18
N ALA A 59 13.81 1.50 -9.16
CA ALA A 59 13.44 1.30 -7.78
C ALA A 59 14.24 2.23 -6.88
N PHE A 60 13.56 2.84 -5.91
CA PHE A 60 14.13 3.82 -4.99
C PHE A 60 13.89 3.39 -3.55
N ASP A 61 14.93 3.47 -2.73
CA ASP A 61 14.86 3.23 -1.28
C ASP A 61 15.94 4.08 -0.58
N VAL A 62 15.92 4.10 0.74
CA VAL A 62 16.92 4.82 1.57
C VAL A 62 17.70 3.88 2.47
N ASP A 63 17.34 2.59 2.54
CA ASP A 63 17.98 1.63 3.43
C ASP A 63 19.29 1.08 2.82
N ARG A 64 20.39 1.21 3.58
CA ARG A 64 21.75 0.75 3.18
C ARG A 64 21.84 -0.74 2.82
N ARG A 65 20.86 -1.55 3.24
CA ARG A 65 20.82 -2.99 2.95
C ARG A 65 20.19 -3.28 1.59
N LYS A 66 19.63 -2.26 0.94
CA LYS A 66 18.90 -2.35 -0.32
C LYS A 66 19.52 -1.48 -1.41
N VAL A 67 19.87 -0.24 -1.07
CA VAL A 67 20.52 0.70 -2.00
C VAL A 67 21.82 0.08 -2.55
N GLY A 68 22.03 0.24 -3.85
CA GLY A 68 23.17 -0.34 -4.58
C GLY A 68 23.04 -1.83 -4.93
N ARG A 69 21.91 -2.49 -4.56
CA ARG A 69 21.66 -3.90 -4.89
C ARG A 69 20.61 -4.05 -5.99
N PRO A 70 20.66 -5.16 -6.76
CA PRO A 70 19.54 -5.54 -7.60
C PRO A 70 18.24 -5.65 -6.80
N ILE A 71 17.11 -5.23 -7.39
CA ILE A 71 15.82 -5.29 -6.69
C ILE A 71 15.46 -6.72 -6.30
N GLY A 72 15.85 -7.72 -7.11
CA GLY A 72 15.63 -9.15 -6.83
C GLY A 72 16.28 -9.63 -5.54
N GLU A 73 17.41 -9.01 -5.12
CA GLU A 73 18.04 -9.25 -3.82
C GLU A 73 17.43 -8.36 -2.73
N ALA A 74 17.23 -7.07 -3.06
CA ALA A 74 16.81 -6.04 -2.11
C ALA A 74 15.44 -6.33 -1.48
N ILE A 75 14.52 -6.96 -2.22
CA ILE A 75 13.19 -7.33 -1.73
C ILE A 75 13.22 -8.33 -0.57
N PHE A 76 14.28 -9.10 -0.42
CA PHE A 76 14.49 -10.05 0.69
C PHE A 76 15.34 -9.49 1.83
N ALA A 77 15.94 -8.32 1.63
CA ALA A 77 16.76 -7.68 2.66
C ALA A 77 15.91 -7.19 3.83
N LYS A 78 16.47 -7.28 5.07
CA LYS A 78 15.80 -6.70 6.25
C LYS A 78 15.62 -5.18 6.08
N PRO A 79 14.55 -4.61 6.69
CA PRO A 79 13.62 -5.21 7.62
C PRO A 79 12.45 -5.96 6.96
N ASN A 80 12.47 -6.21 5.65
CA ASN A 80 11.41 -6.93 4.97
C ASN A 80 11.17 -8.30 5.62
N CYS A 81 9.91 -8.65 5.77
CA CYS A 81 9.46 -9.90 6.37
C CYS A 81 8.26 -10.49 5.62
N ALA A 82 7.98 -10.01 4.42
CA ALA A 82 6.99 -10.59 3.52
C ALA A 82 7.26 -12.10 3.34
N ARG A 83 6.18 -12.85 3.14
CA ARG A 83 6.31 -14.29 2.87
C ARG A 83 7.09 -14.48 1.57
N VAL A 84 8.09 -15.36 1.60
CA VAL A 84 8.79 -15.82 0.42
C VAL A 84 7.99 -16.94 -0.20
N PHE A 85 7.48 -16.74 -1.42
CA PHE A 85 6.71 -17.72 -2.19
C PHE A 85 7.27 -17.91 -3.60
N CYS A 86 8.23 -17.06 -4.02
CA CYS A 86 9.00 -17.18 -5.24
C CYS A 86 10.42 -16.67 -4.95
N GLU A 87 11.37 -17.61 -4.81
CA GLU A 87 12.77 -17.27 -4.50
C GLU A 87 13.55 -16.90 -5.77
N ASP A 88 13.24 -17.59 -6.89
CA ASP A 88 13.89 -17.38 -8.17
C ASP A 88 13.24 -16.21 -8.91
N VAL A 89 13.65 -15.00 -8.57
CA VAL A 89 13.20 -13.77 -9.23
C VAL A 89 14.35 -13.15 -10.04
N PRO A 90 14.07 -12.40 -11.12
CA PRO A 90 15.11 -11.71 -11.87
C PRO A 90 15.87 -10.71 -11.00
N ASP A 91 17.13 -10.40 -11.33
CA ASP A 91 17.91 -9.36 -10.67
C ASP A 91 17.20 -7.99 -10.76
N GLY A 92 16.72 -7.63 -11.93
CA GLY A 92 16.03 -6.36 -12.19
C GLY A 92 16.93 -5.12 -12.06
N PRO A 93 16.35 -3.92 -11.92
CA PRO A 93 17.12 -2.70 -11.77
C PRO A 93 17.85 -2.64 -10.42
N ILE A 94 18.96 -1.91 -10.38
CA ILE A 94 19.62 -1.56 -9.13
C ILE A 94 18.75 -0.60 -8.35
N VAL A 95 18.57 -0.84 -7.06
CA VAL A 95 17.87 0.07 -6.15
C VAL A 95 18.75 1.31 -5.93
N GLN A 96 18.19 2.47 -6.25
CA GLN A 96 18.92 3.74 -6.18
C GLN A 96 18.56 4.50 -4.90
N MET A 97 19.51 5.28 -4.39
CA MET A 97 19.31 6.13 -3.22
C MET A 97 18.35 7.26 -3.54
N ALA A 98 17.28 7.36 -2.75
CA ALA A 98 16.32 8.46 -2.83
C ALA A 98 16.68 9.58 -1.83
N PRO A 99 16.16 10.80 -2.02
CA PRO A 99 16.21 11.84 -0.98
C PRO A 99 15.56 11.34 0.32
N VAL A 100 16.27 11.55 1.44
CA VAL A 100 15.72 11.25 2.76
C VAL A 100 14.83 12.41 3.20
N LEU A 101 13.54 12.13 3.27
CA LEU A 101 12.51 13.06 3.71
C LEU A 101 11.80 12.45 4.96
N ASP A 102 10.55 12.78 5.17
CA ASP A 102 9.75 12.30 6.29
C ASP A 102 9.36 10.80 6.24
N GLY A 103 9.82 10.05 5.21
CA GLY A 103 9.61 8.60 5.11
C GLY A 103 10.27 7.78 6.22
N VAL A 104 11.31 8.31 6.85
CA VAL A 104 12.01 7.69 7.98
C VAL A 104 11.78 8.53 9.23
N SER A 105 11.31 7.90 10.32
CA SER A 105 11.17 8.55 11.61
C SER A 105 12.34 8.21 12.55
N ASP A 106 12.67 9.12 13.46
CA ASP A 106 13.68 8.88 14.52
C ASP A 106 13.38 7.62 15.34
N TYR A 107 12.09 7.31 15.51
CA TYR A 107 11.67 6.09 16.19
C TYR A 107 12.22 4.83 15.51
N MET A 108 12.28 4.78 14.19
CA MET A 108 12.78 3.62 13.46
C MET A 108 14.28 3.37 13.67
N ASP A 109 15.06 4.41 13.91
CA ASP A 109 16.48 4.30 14.27
C ASP A 109 16.68 3.68 15.66
N THR A 110 15.74 3.88 16.58
CA THR A 110 15.80 3.28 17.93
C THR A 110 15.47 1.79 17.92
N GLN A 111 14.87 1.28 16.85
CA GLN A 111 14.45 -0.11 16.75
C GLN A 111 15.66 -1.04 16.50
N PRO A 112 15.59 -2.30 16.96
CA PRO A 112 16.58 -3.30 16.58
C PRO A 112 16.75 -3.37 15.06
N GLU A 113 17.97 -3.60 14.58
CA GLU A 113 18.32 -3.55 13.15
C GLU A 113 17.40 -4.42 12.25
N LYS A 114 16.92 -5.52 12.77
CA LYS A 114 16.00 -6.42 12.06
C LYS A 114 14.56 -5.88 11.88
N TYR A 115 14.21 -4.78 12.55
CA TYR A 115 12.86 -4.21 12.55
C TYR A 115 12.82 -2.73 12.14
N GLY A 116 13.97 -2.04 12.14
CA GLY A 116 14.08 -0.64 11.80
C GLY A 116 14.83 -0.40 10.48
N PHE A 117 14.68 0.78 9.93
CA PHE A 117 15.44 1.24 8.77
C PHE A 117 16.88 1.61 9.18
N ARG A 118 17.79 1.54 8.20
CA ARG A 118 19.18 1.96 8.36
C ARG A 118 19.59 2.76 7.13
N LEU A 119 19.71 4.05 7.29
CA LEU A 119 20.00 4.94 6.17
C LEU A 119 21.32 4.58 5.46
N SER A 120 21.30 4.66 4.14
CA SER A 120 22.51 4.62 3.31
C SER A 120 23.25 5.95 3.39
N ASN A 121 24.55 5.90 3.15
CA ASN A 121 25.40 7.09 3.03
C ASN A 121 25.64 7.49 1.57
N GLU A 122 24.97 6.84 0.63
CA GLU A 122 25.07 7.20 -0.78
C GLU A 122 24.35 8.52 -1.05
N ASP A 123 24.83 9.26 -2.04
CA ASP A 123 24.15 10.47 -2.48
C ASP A 123 22.86 10.13 -3.21
N PRO A 124 21.77 10.87 -2.98
CA PRO A 124 20.51 10.63 -3.65
C PRO A 124 20.60 10.98 -5.14
N VAL A 125 19.94 10.16 -5.98
CA VAL A 125 19.82 10.41 -7.41
C VAL A 125 18.75 11.46 -7.71
N ASP A 126 18.81 12.06 -8.92
CA ASP A 126 17.72 12.86 -9.45
C ASP A 126 16.59 11.92 -9.94
N ILE A 127 15.49 11.89 -9.19
CA ILE A 127 14.34 11.02 -9.47
C ILE A 127 13.72 11.35 -10.83
N VAL A 128 13.63 12.63 -11.19
CA VAL A 128 13.04 13.08 -12.47
C VAL A 128 13.88 12.59 -13.64
N GLU A 129 15.20 12.69 -13.53
CA GLU A 129 16.14 12.21 -14.55
C GLU A 129 16.02 10.69 -14.73
N VAL A 130 16.05 9.93 -13.62
CA VAL A 130 15.91 8.46 -13.68
C VAL A 130 14.58 8.03 -14.29
N LEU A 131 13.47 8.67 -13.93
CA LEU A 131 12.15 8.37 -14.52
C LEU A 131 12.13 8.61 -16.04
N LYS A 132 12.77 9.68 -16.52
CA LYS A 132 12.89 9.99 -17.94
C LYS A 132 13.78 9.01 -18.68
N GLU A 133 14.95 8.69 -18.14
CA GLU A 133 15.91 7.77 -18.76
C GLU A 133 15.36 6.35 -18.89
N THR A 134 14.71 5.85 -17.84
CA THR A 134 14.10 4.53 -17.82
C THR A 134 12.80 4.47 -18.63
N LYS A 135 12.25 5.64 -18.98
CA LYS A 135 10.96 5.78 -19.67
C LYS A 135 9.85 5.05 -18.90
N ALA A 136 9.80 5.27 -17.60
CA ALA A 136 8.73 4.73 -16.77
C ALA A 136 7.36 5.23 -17.26
N ASP A 137 6.38 4.34 -17.34
CA ASP A 137 5.00 4.71 -17.66
C ASP A 137 4.27 5.16 -16.38
N ILE A 138 4.60 4.55 -15.24
CA ILE A 138 3.95 4.81 -13.95
C ILE A 138 4.93 4.60 -12.78
N LEU A 139 4.77 5.40 -11.72
CA LEU A 139 5.45 5.19 -10.43
C LEU A 139 4.45 4.72 -9.38
N LEU A 140 4.79 3.64 -8.67
CA LEU A 140 4.07 3.11 -7.53
C LEU A 140 4.70 3.61 -6.23
N ASN A 141 3.90 4.25 -5.39
CA ASN A 141 4.31 4.71 -4.07
C ASN A 141 4.00 3.66 -3.00
N TYR A 142 5.05 2.99 -2.50
CA TYR A 142 5.02 2.01 -1.41
C TYR A 142 5.79 2.49 -0.17
N MET A 143 5.93 3.79 0.00
CA MET A 143 6.60 4.37 1.16
C MET A 143 5.85 4.07 2.47
N PRO A 144 6.52 4.22 3.62
CA PRO A 144 5.88 4.03 4.92
C PRO A 144 4.72 5.01 5.15
N VAL A 145 3.71 4.55 5.89
CA VAL A 145 2.59 5.40 6.32
C VAL A 145 3.09 6.64 7.06
N GLY A 146 2.52 7.80 6.75
CA GLY A 146 2.89 9.10 7.32
C GLY A 146 4.01 9.82 6.59
N SER A 147 4.39 9.36 5.40
CA SER A 147 5.39 9.99 4.51
C SER A 147 4.73 11.06 3.64
N GLN A 148 4.29 12.17 4.23
CA GLN A 148 3.56 13.24 3.52
C GLN A 148 4.48 13.96 2.53
N GLU A 149 5.59 14.53 3.03
CA GLU A 149 6.54 15.30 2.22
C GLU A 149 7.13 14.44 1.09
N ALA A 150 7.52 13.21 1.42
CA ALA A 150 8.09 12.30 0.43
C ALA A 150 7.06 11.90 -0.64
N THR A 151 5.79 11.70 -0.28
CA THR A 151 4.74 11.39 -1.26
C THR A 151 4.49 12.56 -2.21
N GLU A 152 4.41 13.77 -1.68
CA GLU A 152 4.27 15.00 -2.48
C GLU A 152 5.46 15.22 -3.41
N PHE A 153 6.68 14.94 -2.91
CA PHE A 153 7.90 14.99 -3.72
C PHE A 153 7.82 14.03 -4.92
N TYR A 154 7.45 12.76 -4.71
CA TYR A 154 7.32 11.80 -5.81
C TYR A 154 6.15 12.12 -6.75
N ALA A 155 5.04 12.63 -6.25
CA ALA A 155 3.92 13.09 -7.07
C ALA A 155 4.35 14.23 -8.00
N GLN A 156 5.12 15.22 -7.48
CA GLN A 156 5.66 16.31 -8.29
C GLN A 156 6.70 15.80 -9.30
N ALA A 157 7.61 14.91 -8.87
CA ALA A 157 8.61 14.31 -9.77
C ALA A 157 7.95 13.55 -10.94
N CYS A 158 6.82 12.89 -10.70
CA CYS A 158 6.05 12.23 -11.75
C CYS A 158 5.49 13.24 -12.77
N ILE A 159 4.95 14.37 -12.32
CA ILE A 159 4.50 15.45 -13.20
C ILE A 159 5.66 15.97 -14.06
N ASP A 160 6.81 16.27 -13.43
CA ASP A 160 8.00 16.83 -14.10
C ASP A 160 8.65 15.83 -15.06
N ALA A 161 8.47 14.54 -14.83
CA ALA A 161 8.95 13.47 -15.70
C ALA A 161 7.93 13.00 -16.75
N ASN A 162 6.68 13.50 -16.73
CA ASN A 162 5.56 13.04 -17.56
C ASN A 162 5.26 11.55 -17.35
N VAL A 163 5.12 11.12 -16.08
CA VAL A 163 4.88 9.75 -15.62
C VAL A 163 3.59 9.71 -14.80
N ALA A 164 2.78 8.66 -14.96
CA ALA A 164 1.59 8.45 -14.14
C ALA A 164 1.97 8.13 -12.67
N PHE A 165 1.09 8.45 -11.73
CA PHE A 165 1.32 8.20 -10.31
C PHE A 165 0.24 7.31 -9.70
N LEU A 166 0.65 6.23 -9.02
CA LEU A 166 -0.22 5.36 -8.23
C LEU A 166 0.18 5.44 -6.76
N ASN A 167 -0.65 6.09 -5.96
CA ASN A 167 -0.44 6.24 -4.53
C ASN A 167 -1.08 5.09 -3.75
N CYS A 168 -0.25 4.19 -3.23
CA CYS A 168 -0.72 3.01 -2.50
C CYS A 168 -0.79 3.20 -0.98
N ILE A 169 -0.45 4.39 -0.46
CA ILE A 169 -0.43 4.68 0.98
C ILE A 169 -1.48 5.74 1.35
N PRO A 170 -1.87 5.86 2.62
CA PRO A 170 -2.91 6.78 3.08
C PRO A 170 -2.40 8.22 3.27
N VAL A 171 -1.67 8.74 2.29
CA VAL A 171 -1.41 10.16 2.09
C VAL A 171 -2.36 10.62 0.99
N PHE A 172 -3.13 11.69 1.24
CA PHE A 172 -4.17 12.11 0.31
C PHE A 172 -3.57 12.97 -0.81
N ILE A 173 -3.36 12.35 -1.97
CA ILE A 173 -2.93 12.98 -3.23
C ILE A 173 -4.06 12.91 -4.26
N ALA A 174 -4.57 11.72 -4.59
CA ALA A 174 -5.65 11.58 -5.56
C ALA A 174 -6.99 12.14 -5.05
N SER A 175 -7.16 12.19 -3.72
CA SER A 175 -8.34 12.77 -3.07
C SER A 175 -8.17 14.25 -2.69
N ASP A 176 -7.03 14.87 -3.01
CA ASP A 176 -6.78 16.29 -2.78
C ASP A 176 -7.03 17.07 -4.07
N PRO A 177 -7.99 18.04 -4.08
CA PRO A 177 -8.36 18.78 -5.29
C PRO A 177 -7.20 19.57 -5.92
N VAL A 178 -6.19 19.98 -5.13
CA VAL A 178 -5.03 20.73 -5.65
C VAL A 178 -4.12 19.79 -6.44
N TRP A 179 -3.85 18.60 -5.90
CA TRP A 179 -3.06 17.59 -6.60
C TRP A 179 -3.80 17.01 -7.79
N GLU A 180 -5.10 16.71 -7.64
CA GLU A 180 -5.95 16.28 -8.75
C GLU A 180 -5.84 17.24 -9.92
N GLN A 181 -5.99 18.56 -9.67
CA GLN A 181 -5.92 19.57 -10.73
C GLN A 181 -4.54 19.61 -11.40
N LYS A 182 -3.44 19.49 -10.65
CA LYS A 182 -2.08 19.44 -11.24
C LYS A 182 -1.92 18.27 -12.22
N PHE A 183 -2.43 17.07 -11.88
CA PHE A 183 -2.36 15.91 -12.76
C PHE A 183 -3.28 16.06 -13.99
N ILE A 184 -4.47 16.66 -13.84
CA ILE A 184 -5.37 16.99 -14.94
C ILE A 184 -4.68 17.96 -15.91
N ASP A 185 -4.08 19.03 -15.41
CA ASP A 185 -3.38 20.04 -16.22
C ASP A 185 -2.17 19.43 -16.95
N ALA A 186 -1.50 18.46 -16.33
CA ALA A 186 -0.41 17.71 -16.96
C ALA A 186 -0.89 16.63 -17.94
N GLY A 187 -2.19 16.29 -17.95
CA GLY A 187 -2.73 15.21 -18.78
C GLY A 187 -2.27 13.82 -18.35
N LEU A 188 -1.97 13.62 -17.05
CA LEU A 188 -1.42 12.39 -16.50
C LEU A 188 -2.42 11.64 -15.65
N PRO A 189 -2.43 10.28 -15.72
CA PRO A 189 -3.21 9.46 -14.79
C PRO A 189 -2.72 9.60 -13.35
N LEU A 190 -3.67 9.77 -12.43
CA LEU A 190 -3.47 9.72 -10.99
C LEU A 190 -4.44 8.71 -10.40
N ILE A 191 -3.93 7.77 -9.61
CA ILE A 191 -4.72 6.75 -8.94
C ILE A 191 -4.30 6.70 -7.46
N GLY A 192 -5.26 6.65 -6.56
CA GLY A 192 -5.02 6.57 -5.09
C GLY A 192 -6.35 6.78 -4.36
N ASP A 193 -6.37 6.92 -3.09
CA ASP A 193 -5.24 6.76 -2.15
C ASP A 193 -5.50 5.51 -1.30
N ASP A 194 -4.44 4.96 -0.67
CA ASP A 194 -4.52 3.81 0.25
C ASP A 194 -5.05 2.51 -0.39
N MET A 195 -4.18 1.74 -1.02
CA MET A 195 -4.54 0.46 -1.64
C MET A 195 -5.05 -0.54 -0.59
N ARG A 196 -6.21 -1.14 -0.86
CA ARG A 196 -6.83 -2.14 0.02
C ARG A 196 -6.41 -3.55 -0.37
N SER A 197 -6.35 -4.44 0.63
CA SER A 197 -6.24 -5.89 0.39
C SER A 197 -7.50 -6.41 -0.31
N GLN A 198 -7.36 -7.42 -1.16
CA GLN A 198 -8.50 -8.10 -1.81
C GLN A 198 -9.51 -8.64 -0.79
N VAL A 199 -9.03 -9.34 0.24
CA VAL A 199 -9.80 -9.76 1.40
C VAL A 199 -9.03 -9.35 2.65
N GLY A 200 -9.62 -8.48 3.46
CA GLY A 200 -9.00 -7.97 4.68
C GLY A 200 -10.05 -7.43 5.64
N ALA A 201 -9.60 -6.98 6.81
CA ALA A 201 -10.50 -6.54 7.87
C ALA A 201 -11.49 -5.45 7.44
N SER A 202 -11.08 -4.51 6.58
CA SER A 202 -11.99 -3.46 6.09
C SER A 202 -13.09 -4.00 5.19
N ILE A 203 -12.78 -4.96 4.31
CA ILE A 203 -13.79 -5.61 3.47
C ILE A 203 -14.76 -6.42 4.33
N LEU A 204 -14.23 -7.19 5.31
CA LEU A 204 -15.07 -7.93 6.24
C LEU A 204 -15.97 -7.01 7.07
N SER A 205 -15.44 -5.91 7.57
CA SER A 205 -16.23 -4.89 8.26
C SER A 205 -17.38 -4.36 7.42
N GLN A 206 -17.13 -4.05 6.14
CA GLN A 206 -18.18 -3.58 5.23
C GLN A 206 -19.26 -4.63 4.99
N VAL A 207 -18.86 -5.88 4.72
CA VAL A 207 -19.81 -6.98 4.47
C VAL A 207 -20.64 -7.27 5.72
N LEU A 208 -20.05 -7.28 6.91
CA LEU A 208 -20.79 -7.50 8.16
C LEU A 208 -21.78 -6.38 8.45
N GLN A 209 -21.39 -5.14 8.19
CA GLN A 209 -22.28 -3.99 8.36
C GLN A 209 -23.44 -4.02 7.36
N GLU A 210 -23.17 -4.32 6.09
CA GLU A 210 -24.18 -4.50 5.06
C GLU A 210 -25.17 -5.60 5.42
N LEU A 211 -24.66 -6.76 5.85
CA LEU A 211 -25.49 -7.87 6.31
C LEU A 211 -26.41 -7.45 7.48
N ALA A 212 -25.91 -6.66 8.43
CA ALA A 212 -26.72 -6.16 9.53
C ALA A 212 -27.89 -5.28 9.03
N PHE A 213 -27.60 -4.35 8.11
CA PHE A 213 -28.63 -3.50 7.50
C PHE A 213 -29.66 -4.31 6.70
N ASP A 214 -29.21 -5.26 5.90
CA ASP A 214 -30.09 -6.15 5.13
C ASP A 214 -31.02 -7.01 6.02
N ARG A 215 -30.61 -7.23 7.25
CA ARG A 215 -31.38 -7.94 8.27
C ARG A 215 -32.25 -7.03 9.16
N GLY A 216 -32.29 -5.73 8.86
CA GLY A 216 -33.07 -4.73 9.59
C GLY A 216 -32.45 -4.32 10.94
N ALA A 217 -31.17 -4.54 11.14
CA ALA A 217 -30.44 -4.09 12.33
C ALA A 217 -29.64 -2.81 12.03
N VAL A 218 -29.46 -1.98 13.05
CA VAL A 218 -28.62 -0.79 13.02
C VAL A 218 -27.31 -1.09 13.74
N VAL A 219 -26.19 -0.65 13.18
CA VAL A 219 -24.87 -0.78 13.82
C VAL A 219 -24.64 0.45 14.69
N ASP A 220 -24.72 0.29 16.00
CA ASP A 220 -24.51 1.35 16.97
C ASP A 220 -23.04 1.54 17.36
N PHE A 221 -22.24 0.50 17.22
CA PHE A 221 -20.83 0.50 17.56
C PHE A 221 -20.05 -0.40 16.62
N HIS A 222 -18.92 0.07 16.12
CA HIS A 222 -18.06 -0.70 15.24
C HIS A 222 -16.58 -0.51 15.61
N GLN A 223 -15.98 -1.58 16.09
CA GLN A 223 -14.58 -1.59 16.45
C GLN A 223 -13.81 -2.59 15.59
N GLN A 224 -12.75 -2.12 14.92
CA GLN A 224 -11.81 -2.93 14.19
C GLN A 224 -10.40 -2.70 14.73
N LEU A 225 -9.85 -3.68 15.41
CA LEU A 225 -8.48 -3.67 15.88
C LEU A 225 -7.62 -4.54 14.96
N ASN A 226 -6.52 -3.98 14.46
CA ASN A 226 -5.58 -4.71 13.61
C ASN A 226 -4.24 -4.87 14.35
N ILE A 227 -3.71 -6.07 14.32
CA ILE A 227 -2.44 -6.44 14.95
C ILE A 227 -1.55 -7.01 13.86
N GLY A 228 -0.32 -6.56 13.74
CA GLY A 228 0.63 -7.04 12.75
C GLY A 228 2.07 -7.01 13.27
N GLY A 229 2.99 -7.60 12.51
CA GLY A 229 4.39 -7.71 12.93
C GLY A 229 5.38 -7.21 11.88
N ASN A 230 4.91 -6.53 10.85
CA ASN A 230 5.76 -5.96 9.80
C ASN A 230 6.19 -4.53 10.14
N THR A 231 7.05 -3.99 9.30
CA THR A 231 7.63 -2.65 9.48
C THR A 231 6.59 -1.54 9.46
N ASP A 232 5.49 -1.71 8.70
CA ASP A 232 4.40 -0.74 8.66
C ASP A 232 3.69 -0.63 10.01
N PHE A 233 3.40 -1.77 10.66
CA PHE A 233 2.84 -1.76 12.02
C PHE A 233 3.81 -1.15 13.05
N ASN A 234 5.11 -1.43 12.92
CA ASN A 234 6.11 -0.84 13.80
C ASN A 234 6.18 0.69 13.62
N ASN A 235 6.17 1.17 12.38
CA ASN A 235 6.17 2.59 12.05
C ASN A 235 4.92 3.31 12.60
N MET A 236 3.75 2.67 12.54
CA MET A 236 2.49 3.22 13.04
C MET A 236 2.35 3.24 14.57
N MET A 237 3.34 2.73 15.32
CA MET A 237 3.39 2.96 16.78
C MET A 237 3.65 4.43 17.12
N VAL A 238 4.11 5.23 16.17
CA VAL A 238 4.20 6.69 16.28
C VAL A 238 2.84 7.32 15.96
N GLN A 239 2.20 7.95 16.92
CA GLN A 239 0.82 8.47 16.81
C GLN A 239 0.62 9.45 15.66
N SER A 240 1.60 10.32 15.39
CA SER A 240 1.52 11.26 14.25
C SER A 240 1.41 10.56 12.90
N ARG A 241 2.02 9.38 12.75
CA ARG A 241 1.96 8.57 11.52
C ARG A 241 0.69 7.76 11.38
N LEU A 242 0.01 7.48 12.49
CA LEU A 242 -1.20 6.69 12.51
C LEU A 242 -2.44 7.45 12.03
N ALA A 243 -2.46 8.78 12.18
CA ALA A 243 -3.67 9.59 12.03
C ALA A 243 -4.34 9.45 10.65
N SER A 244 -3.58 9.53 9.55
CA SER A 244 -4.11 9.40 8.20
C SER A 244 -4.67 8.00 7.91
N LYS A 245 -3.97 6.96 8.39
CA LYS A 245 -4.41 5.57 8.24
C LYS A 245 -5.70 5.28 9.03
N LYS A 246 -5.83 5.84 10.24
CA LYS A 246 -7.05 5.75 11.03
C LYS A 246 -8.21 6.40 10.31
N LYS A 247 -8.04 7.64 9.84
CA LYS A 247 -9.06 8.37 9.06
C LYS A 247 -9.50 7.60 7.83
N SER A 248 -8.57 7.07 7.03
CA SER A 248 -8.88 6.26 5.85
C SER A 248 -9.76 5.05 6.18
N LYS A 249 -9.45 4.33 7.27
CA LYS A 249 -10.21 3.15 7.67
C LYS A 249 -11.59 3.46 8.25
N GLU A 250 -11.70 4.50 9.05
CA GLU A 250 -12.97 4.95 9.61
C GLU A 250 -13.91 5.46 8.53
N ASN A 251 -13.40 6.19 7.52
CA ASN A 251 -14.19 6.66 6.40
C ASN A 251 -14.87 5.53 5.62
N VAL A 252 -14.25 4.35 5.55
CA VAL A 252 -14.85 3.16 4.91
C VAL A 252 -16.15 2.75 5.60
N ILE A 253 -16.18 2.81 6.92
CA ILE A 253 -17.34 2.44 7.74
C ILE A 253 -18.39 3.56 7.70
N ARG A 254 -17.95 4.82 7.81
CA ARG A 254 -18.83 6.00 7.75
C ARG A 254 -19.61 6.06 6.45
N ALA A 255 -18.95 5.86 5.33
CA ALA A 255 -19.58 5.96 4.01
C ALA A 255 -20.80 5.04 3.85
N GLN A 256 -20.82 3.86 4.48
CA GLN A 256 -21.98 2.97 4.44
C GLN A 256 -23.16 3.49 5.26
N ASN A 257 -22.87 4.15 6.38
CA ASN A 257 -23.91 4.78 7.20
C ASN A 257 -24.44 6.05 6.53
N ASP A 258 -23.56 6.87 5.95
CA ASP A 258 -23.92 8.12 5.26
C ASP A 258 -24.89 7.87 4.10
N ILE A 259 -24.63 6.83 3.28
CA ILE A 259 -25.51 6.44 2.18
C ILE A 259 -26.93 6.11 2.68
N ARG A 260 -27.07 5.66 3.92
CA ARG A 260 -28.35 5.29 4.55
C ARG A 260 -28.94 6.37 5.43
N GLY A 261 -28.26 7.50 5.58
CA GLY A 261 -28.67 8.59 6.48
C GLY A 261 -28.65 8.19 7.96
N ILE A 262 -27.81 7.23 8.33
CA ILE A 262 -27.65 6.78 9.72
C ILE A 262 -26.51 7.56 10.38
N PRO A 263 -26.77 8.38 11.39
CA PRO A 263 -25.70 9.09 12.08
C PRO A 263 -24.78 8.13 12.82
N VAL A 264 -23.48 8.38 12.75
CA VAL A 264 -22.44 7.64 13.47
C VAL A 264 -21.81 8.57 14.49
N ASP A 265 -21.84 8.16 15.76
CA ASP A 265 -21.10 8.81 16.82
C ASP A 265 -19.59 8.55 16.63
N ASP A 266 -18.78 9.60 16.69
CA ASP A 266 -17.34 9.51 16.56
C ASP A 266 -16.70 8.60 17.63
N GLU A 267 -17.26 8.56 18.83
CA GLU A 267 -16.80 7.70 19.92
C GLU A 267 -17.21 6.22 19.73
N ALA A 268 -18.23 5.97 18.93
CA ALA A 268 -18.73 4.62 18.64
C ALA A 268 -18.00 3.94 17.48
N LEU A 269 -17.06 4.63 16.83
CA LEU A 269 -16.33 4.14 15.69
C LEU A 269 -14.82 4.14 15.94
N PHE A 270 -14.22 2.97 15.82
CA PHE A 270 -12.77 2.82 15.83
C PHE A 270 -12.32 1.79 14.79
N ALA A 271 -11.47 2.20 13.86
CA ALA A 271 -10.84 1.27 12.92
C ALA A 271 -9.38 1.63 12.69
N GLY A 272 -8.47 0.74 13.05
CA GLY A 272 -7.05 1.04 12.84
C GLY A 272 -6.08 -0.01 13.35
N PRO A 273 -4.79 0.21 13.08
CA PRO A 273 -3.70 -0.49 13.73
C PRO A 273 -3.75 -0.27 15.25
N SER A 274 -3.54 -1.34 16.00
CA SER A 274 -3.67 -1.32 17.45
C SER A 274 -2.36 -1.64 18.16
N THR A 275 -1.58 -2.59 17.60
CA THR A 275 -0.30 -2.96 18.20
C THR A 275 0.63 -3.66 17.20
N PHE A 276 1.92 -3.65 17.54
CA PHE A 276 2.98 -4.31 16.79
C PHE A 276 3.46 -5.53 17.57
N ILE A 277 3.38 -6.72 16.95
CA ILE A 277 3.89 -7.99 17.50
C ILE A 277 4.84 -8.60 16.47
N PRO A 278 6.16 -8.48 16.65
CA PRO A 278 7.16 -8.93 15.67
C PRO A 278 7.05 -10.40 15.24
N TYR A 279 6.54 -11.26 16.11
CA TYR A 279 6.35 -12.69 15.83
C TYR A 279 5.39 -12.94 14.65
N LEU A 280 4.43 -12.06 14.44
CA LEU A 280 3.47 -12.17 13.35
C LEU A 280 4.10 -11.93 11.96
N LYS A 281 5.27 -11.28 11.90
CA LYS A 281 5.90 -10.88 10.62
C LYS A 281 4.90 -10.12 9.75
N ASP A 282 4.69 -10.54 8.51
CA ASP A 282 3.73 -9.92 7.60
C ASP A 282 2.30 -10.45 7.74
N ASN A 283 2.06 -11.37 8.68
CA ASN A 283 0.70 -11.79 8.98
C ASN A 283 -0.02 -10.72 9.81
N LYS A 284 -1.31 -10.62 9.56
CA LYS A 284 -2.20 -9.68 10.25
C LYS A 284 -3.34 -10.44 10.94
N VAL A 285 -3.61 -10.08 12.18
CA VAL A 285 -4.80 -10.50 12.93
C VAL A 285 -5.73 -9.30 13.05
N ALA A 286 -7.00 -9.50 12.79
CA ALA A 286 -8.04 -8.50 12.97
C ALA A 286 -9.09 -8.98 13.97
N TYR A 287 -9.44 -8.12 14.92
CA TYR A 287 -10.59 -8.29 15.79
C TYR A 287 -11.68 -7.32 15.36
N LEU A 288 -12.87 -7.85 15.07
CA LEU A 288 -14.04 -7.08 14.69
C LEU A 288 -15.10 -7.23 15.78
N ASN A 289 -15.58 -6.11 16.30
CA ASN A 289 -16.65 -6.07 17.27
C ASN A 289 -17.72 -5.09 16.81
N LEU A 290 -18.91 -5.59 16.57
CA LEU A 290 -20.08 -4.80 16.19
C LEU A 290 -21.14 -4.97 17.27
N ARG A 291 -21.70 -3.86 17.73
CA ARG A 291 -22.92 -3.85 18.52
C ARG A 291 -24.07 -3.46 17.62
N LEU A 292 -25.08 -4.31 17.60
CA LEU A 292 -26.25 -4.14 16.75
C LEU A 292 -27.47 -3.82 17.62
N ARG A 293 -28.35 -3.00 17.07
CA ARG A 293 -29.65 -2.72 17.64
C ARG A 293 -30.72 -3.20 16.67
N GLY A 294 -31.62 -4.03 17.12
CA GLY A 294 -32.61 -4.70 16.28
C GLY A 294 -34.05 -4.51 16.78
N PHE A 295 -34.77 -5.60 16.87
CA PHE A 295 -36.17 -5.61 17.23
C PHE A 295 -36.43 -4.99 18.62
N GLY A 296 -37.26 -3.96 18.68
CA GLY A 296 -37.59 -3.25 19.92
C GLY A 296 -36.45 -2.44 20.51
N ASP A 297 -35.52 -1.98 19.65
CA ASP A 297 -34.27 -1.29 20.04
C ASP A 297 -33.36 -2.11 20.99
N ALA A 298 -33.57 -3.41 21.05
CA ALA A 298 -32.70 -4.28 21.85
C ALA A 298 -31.34 -4.48 21.18
N PRO A 299 -30.24 -4.47 21.98
CA PRO A 299 -28.90 -4.76 21.48
C PRO A 299 -28.72 -6.23 21.07
#